data_4f53469f060a025ecdf9ec89c6753fae
#
_entry.id   4f53469f060a025ecdf9ec89c6753fae
#
_cell.length_a   1.000
_cell.length_b   1.000
_cell.length_c   1.000
_cell.angle_alpha   90.00
_cell.angle_beta   90.00
_cell.angle_gamma   90.00
#
_symmetry.space_group_name_H-M   'P 1'
#
loop_
_entity.id
_entity.type
_entity.pdbx_description
1 polymer ?
#
loop_
_entity_poly.entity_id
_entity_poly.type
_entity_poly.pdbx_seq_one_letter_code
_entity_poly.pdbx_strand_id
1 'polypeptide(L)'
;MTLYPKLILDALATVRYPGTGKNLVEAEMVADNLRIEGMKVSFSLIFEKPTDPFMKSMVKAAETAIHTYVSPDVQVTVATESKQAARPEVGKLLPQVKNIIGISSGKGGVGKSTVSANLAVALAKLGYKVGLLDADIFGPSMPKMFQVEDARPYAERIDGRDLIIPVEKYGVKLLSIGFFVDPDQATLWRGGMASNALKQLIGDASWGELDYFLIDLPPGTSDIHLTVVQTLAMTGAIVVSTPQAVALADRKSVV
;
A
#
# COMPACT_ATOMS: atom_id res chain seq x y z
N MET A 1 -1.68 -26.49 -40.39
CA MET A 1 -1.81 -27.13 -39.05
C MET A 1 -2.90 -26.36 -38.27
N THR A 2 -3.87 -27.05 -37.70
CA THR A 2 -4.93 -26.36 -36.95
C THR A 2 -4.52 -26.35 -35.49
N LEU A 3 -4.32 -25.16 -34.89
CA LEU A 3 -4.02 -25.01 -33.48
C LEU A 3 -5.31 -25.14 -32.66
N TYR A 4 -5.23 -25.82 -31.52
CA TYR A 4 -6.35 -25.95 -30.57
C TYR A 4 -5.82 -25.92 -29.10
N PRO A 5 -6.63 -25.51 -28.12
CA PRO A 5 -6.19 -25.25 -26.75
C PRO A 5 -5.43 -26.40 -26.10
N LYS A 6 -5.91 -27.64 -26.27
CA LYS A 6 -5.26 -28.82 -25.68
C LYS A 6 -3.82 -29.01 -26.15
N LEU A 7 -3.52 -28.75 -27.44
CA LEU A 7 -2.17 -28.87 -27.98
C LEU A 7 -1.19 -27.87 -27.31
N ILE A 8 -1.67 -26.66 -27.04
CA ILE A 8 -0.89 -25.64 -26.33
C ILE A 8 -0.67 -26.02 -24.86
N LEU A 9 -1.72 -26.50 -24.19
CA LEU A 9 -1.61 -26.94 -22.79
C LEU A 9 -0.70 -28.16 -22.65
N ASP A 10 -0.72 -29.11 -23.57
CA ASP A 10 0.17 -30.28 -23.57
C ASP A 10 1.65 -29.84 -23.74
N ALA A 11 1.93 -28.83 -24.57
CA ALA A 11 3.27 -28.23 -24.69
C ALA A 11 3.69 -27.52 -23.39
N LEU A 12 2.79 -26.75 -22.76
CA LEU A 12 3.05 -26.06 -21.48
C LEU A 12 3.22 -27.02 -20.32
N ALA A 13 2.63 -28.23 -20.36
CA ALA A 13 2.82 -29.28 -19.37
C ALA A 13 4.25 -29.86 -19.37
N THR A 14 5.07 -29.57 -20.37
CA THR A 14 6.50 -29.97 -20.37
C THR A 14 7.37 -29.03 -19.56
N VAL A 15 6.90 -27.79 -19.27
CA VAL A 15 7.63 -26.76 -18.53
C VAL A 15 7.39 -26.91 -17.05
N ARG A 16 8.44 -27.11 -16.25
CA ARG A 16 8.35 -27.21 -14.80
C ARG A 16 8.71 -25.93 -14.10
N TYR A 17 7.89 -25.52 -13.14
CA TYR A 17 8.16 -24.36 -12.29
C TYR A 17 9.15 -24.74 -11.17
N PRO A 18 10.33 -24.07 -11.07
CA PRO A 18 11.37 -24.43 -10.11
C PRO A 18 10.94 -24.32 -8.65
N GLY A 19 9.98 -23.41 -8.34
CA GLY A 19 9.53 -23.18 -6.97
C GLY A 19 8.74 -24.36 -6.37
N THR A 20 8.05 -25.16 -7.20
CA THR A 20 7.23 -26.30 -6.72
C THR A 20 7.59 -27.64 -7.36
N GLY A 21 8.37 -27.64 -8.43
CA GLY A 21 8.67 -28.83 -9.25
C GLY A 21 7.50 -29.36 -10.09
N LYS A 22 6.28 -28.78 -9.94
CA LYS A 22 5.11 -29.11 -10.77
C LYS A 22 5.24 -28.45 -12.14
N ASN A 23 4.55 -28.97 -13.16
CA ASN A 23 4.47 -28.31 -14.45
C ASN A 23 3.50 -27.10 -14.40
N LEU A 24 3.55 -26.23 -15.42
CA LEU A 24 2.75 -24.99 -15.46
C LEU A 24 1.25 -25.23 -15.41
N VAL A 25 0.76 -26.35 -15.94
CA VAL A 25 -0.66 -26.73 -15.95
C VAL A 25 -1.08 -27.29 -14.59
N GLU A 26 -0.30 -28.23 -14.03
CA GLU A 26 -0.53 -28.80 -12.68
C GLU A 26 -0.41 -27.77 -11.55
N ALA A 27 0.40 -26.74 -11.76
CA ALA A 27 0.56 -25.63 -10.81
C ALA A 27 -0.53 -24.55 -10.98
N GLU A 28 -1.50 -24.77 -11.87
CA GLU A 28 -2.55 -23.78 -12.20
C GLU A 28 -2.00 -22.39 -12.53
N MET A 29 -0.85 -22.38 -13.21
CA MET A 29 -0.19 -21.13 -13.57
C MET A 29 -0.63 -20.60 -14.95
N VAL A 30 -1.40 -21.34 -15.73
CA VAL A 30 -1.95 -20.90 -17.01
C VAL A 30 -3.34 -20.33 -16.77
N ALA A 31 -3.55 -19.05 -17.11
CA ALA A 31 -4.86 -18.40 -16.97
C ALA A 31 -5.87 -18.92 -18.01
N ASP A 32 -7.16 -18.81 -17.68
CA ASP A 32 -8.27 -19.22 -18.56
C ASP A 32 -8.49 -18.28 -19.76
N ASN A 33 -7.51 -17.42 -20.06
CA ASN A 33 -7.58 -16.42 -21.13
C ASN A 33 -6.82 -16.85 -22.40
N LEU A 34 -6.55 -18.14 -22.57
CA LEU A 34 -5.89 -18.66 -23.76
C LEU A 34 -6.71 -18.39 -25.02
N ARG A 35 -6.14 -17.63 -25.96
CA ARG A 35 -6.72 -17.31 -27.27
C ARG A 35 -5.83 -17.79 -28.39
N ILE A 36 -6.45 -18.33 -29.44
CA ILE A 36 -5.80 -18.80 -30.65
C ILE A 36 -6.45 -18.15 -31.85
N GLU A 37 -5.69 -17.35 -32.59
CA GLU A 37 -6.13 -16.67 -33.82
C GLU A 37 -5.20 -17.04 -34.96
N GLY A 38 -5.55 -18.06 -35.73
CA GLY A 38 -4.69 -18.60 -36.78
C GLY A 38 -3.39 -19.18 -36.22
N MET A 39 -2.27 -18.55 -36.49
CA MET A 39 -0.93 -18.91 -35.98
C MET A 39 -0.50 -18.05 -34.79
N LYS A 40 -1.39 -17.23 -34.21
CA LYS A 40 -1.13 -16.43 -33.02
C LYS A 40 -1.73 -17.09 -31.80
N VAL A 41 -0.94 -17.22 -30.75
CA VAL A 41 -1.36 -17.77 -29.45
C VAL A 41 -1.06 -16.72 -28.38
N SER A 42 -2.06 -16.35 -27.60
CA SER A 42 -1.89 -15.43 -26.48
C SER A 42 -2.51 -16.02 -25.20
N PHE A 43 -1.80 -15.91 -24.09
CA PHE A 43 -2.26 -16.34 -22.77
C PHE A 43 -1.48 -15.62 -21.68
N SER A 44 -1.95 -15.74 -20.41
CA SER A 44 -1.26 -15.20 -19.24
C SER A 44 -0.73 -16.35 -18.36
N LEU A 45 0.46 -16.12 -17.78
CA LEU A 45 0.98 -16.93 -16.69
C LEU A 45 0.73 -16.24 -15.35
N ILE A 46 0.11 -16.96 -14.43
CA ILE A 46 -0.25 -16.49 -13.08
C ILE A 46 0.84 -16.90 -12.10
N PHE A 47 1.43 -15.93 -11.42
CA PHE A 47 2.44 -16.14 -10.37
C PHE A 47 1.86 -15.83 -8.99
N GLU A 48 2.40 -16.43 -7.93
CA GLU A 48 1.98 -16.12 -6.56
C GLU A 48 2.34 -14.68 -6.16
N LYS A 49 3.50 -14.18 -6.61
CA LYS A 49 4.02 -12.84 -6.28
C LYS A 49 4.38 -12.06 -7.55
N PRO A 50 4.15 -10.74 -7.57
CA PRO A 50 4.51 -9.90 -8.71
C PRO A 50 6.04 -9.76 -8.92
N THR A 51 6.83 -10.12 -7.91
CA THR A 51 8.30 -10.09 -7.93
C THR A 51 8.92 -11.49 -7.96
N ASP A 52 8.23 -12.46 -8.59
CA ASP A 52 8.76 -13.82 -8.71
C ASP A 52 10.06 -13.83 -9.54
N PRO A 53 11.17 -14.36 -9.00
CA PRO A 53 12.46 -14.35 -9.69
C PRO A 53 12.47 -15.19 -10.97
N PHE A 54 11.55 -16.16 -11.08
CA PHE A 54 11.45 -17.06 -12.22
C PHE A 54 10.52 -16.55 -13.33
N MET A 55 9.84 -15.43 -13.14
CA MET A 55 8.83 -14.92 -14.08
C MET A 55 9.36 -14.83 -15.52
N LYS A 56 10.48 -14.16 -15.72
CA LYS A 56 11.09 -13.99 -17.06
C LYS A 56 11.53 -15.32 -17.67
N SER A 57 12.10 -16.21 -16.86
CA SER A 57 12.55 -17.52 -17.34
C SER A 57 11.40 -18.44 -17.68
N MET A 58 10.28 -18.37 -16.96
CA MET A 58 9.07 -19.15 -17.23
C MET A 58 8.36 -18.68 -18.51
N VAL A 59 8.26 -17.37 -18.73
CA VAL A 59 7.75 -16.84 -20.02
C VAL A 59 8.55 -17.39 -21.18
N LYS A 60 9.89 -17.27 -21.13
CA LYS A 60 10.76 -17.78 -22.18
C LYS A 60 10.68 -19.30 -22.35
N ALA A 61 10.56 -20.05 -21.25
CA ALA A 61 10.40 -21.50 -21.30
C ALA A 61 9.06 -21.92 -21.93
N ALA A 62 7.98 -21.20 -21.61
CA ALA A 62 6.67 -21.43 -22.22
C ALA A 62 6.67 -21.14 -23.73
N GLU A 63 7.27 -20.03 -24.17
CA GLU A 63 7.45 -19.73 -25.59
C GLU A 63 8.27 -20.81 -26.30
N THR A 64 9.39 -21.20 -25.71
CA THR A 64 10.27 -22.25 -26.27
C THR A 64 9.55 -23.60 -26.37
N ALA A 65 8.75 -23.96 -25.37
CA ALA A 65 7.99 -25.21 -25.40
C ALA A 65 6.96 -25.22 -26.54
N ILE A 66 6.24 -24.12 -26.75
CA ILE A 66 5.28 -24.02 -27.87
C ILE A 66 6.01 -24.09 -29.22
N HIS A 67 7.14 -23.41 -29.38
CA HIS A 67 7.91 -23.48 -30.62
C HIS A 67 8.47 -24.88 -30.87
N THR A 68 8.87 -25.61 -29.85
CA THR A 68 9.46 -26.93 -29.94
C THR A 68 8.42 -28.03 -30.22
N TYR A 69 7.30 -28.01 -29.47
CA TYR A 69 6.34 -29.11 -29.48
C TYR A 69 5.09 -28.85 -30.33
N VAL A 70 4.88 -27.60 -30.78
CA VAL A 70 3.76 -27.25 -31.66
C VAL A 70 4.24 -26.82 -33.03
N SER A 71 4.88 -25.68 -33.18
CA SER A 71 5.52 -25.23 -34.43
C SER A 71 6.38 -23.99 -34.20
N PRO A 72 7.53 -23.86 -34.83
CA PRO A 72 8.38 -22.68 -34.80
C PRO A 72 7.72 -21.43 -35.42
N ASP A 73 6.69 -21.61 -36.27
CA ASP A 73 6.00 -20.51 -36.95
C ASP A 73 4.89 -19.86 -36.11
N VAL A 74 4.58 -20.40 -34.89
CA VAL A 74 3.57 -19.85 -34.02
C VAL A 74 4.07 -18.55 -33.37
N GLN A 75 3.30 -17.48 -33.52
CA GLN A 75 3.55 -16.23 -32.79
C GLN A 75 2.94 -16.33 -31.36
N VAL A 76 3.81 -16.40 -30.36
CA VAL A 76 3.39 -16.55 -28.97
C VAL A 76 3.50 -15.20 -28.25
N THR A 77 2.43 -14.82 -27.56
CA THR A 77 2.41 -13.65 -26.67
C THR A 77 2.02 -14.11 -25.27
N VAL A 78 2.94 -14.02 -24.33
CA VAL A 78 2.72 -14.41 -22.93
C VAL A 78 2.67 -13.17 -22.05
N ALA A 79 1.52 -12.89 -21.46
CA ALA A 79 1.38 -11.90 -20.41
C ALA A 79 1.64 -12.53 -19.04
N THR A 80 1.91 -11.72 -18.03
CA THR A 80 2.12 -12.19 -16.66
C THR A 80 1.14 -11.54 -15.73
N GLU A 81 0.47 -12.33 -14.90
CA GLU A 81 -0.44 -11.91 -13.86
C GLU A 81 0.04 -12.42 -12.50
N SER A 82 -0.37 -11.80 -11.40
CA SER A 82 -0.06 -12.31 -10.06
C SER A 82 -1.32 -12.44 -9.22
N LYS A 83 -1.42 -13.54 -8.44
CA LYS A 83 -2.53 -13.76 -7.49
C LYS A 83 -2.50 -12.74 -6.36
N GLN A 84 -1.31 -12.33 -5.93
CA GLN A 84 -1.19 -11.19 -5.03
C GLN A 84 -1.35 -9.92 -5.85
N ALA A 85 -2.33 -9.08 -5.51
CA ALA A 85 -2.42 -7.74 -6.06
C ALA A 85 -1.02 -7.10 -6.02
N ALA A 86 -0.59 -6.52 -7.15
CA ALA A 86 0.67 -5.79 -7.20
C ALA A 86 0.71 -4.87 -5.97
N ARG A 87 1.79 -4.95 -5.17
CA ARG A 87 2.00 -3.94 -4.12
C ARG A 87 1.83 -2.60 -4.79
N PRO A 88 0.96 -1.70 -4.30
CA PRO A 88 0.86 -0.38 -4.87
C PRO A 88 2.29 0.15 -4.97
N GLU A 89 2.67 0.61 -6.15
CA GLU A 89 4.00 1.18 -6.35
C GLU A 89 4.18 2.26 -5.29
N VAL A 90 5.26 2.18 -4.53
CA VAL A 90 5.59 3.16 -3.50
C VAL A 90 5.50 4.55 -4.15
N GLY A 91 4.66 5.43 -3.58
CA GLY A 91 4.49 6.78 -4.08
C GLY A 91 3.30 7.03 -5.01
N LYS A 92 2.42 6.05 -5.27
CA LYS A 92 1.19 6.30 -6.08
C LYS A 92 0.03 6.89 -5.31
N LEU A 93 0.02 6.76 -3.97
CA LEU A 93 -0.99 7.44 -3.16
C LEU A 93 -0.57 8.88 -2.90
N LEU A 94 -1.54 9.78 -2.97
CA LEU A 94 -1.38 11.22 -2.76
C LEU A 94 -0.39 11.93 -3.73
N PRO A 95 -0.48 11.72 -5.05
CA PRO A 95 0.43 12.36 -6.01
C PRO A 95 0.30 13.89 -6.02
N GLN A 96 -0.81 14.43 -5.49
CA GLN A 96 -1.09 15.87 -5.39
C GLN A 96 -0.51 16.51 -4.12
N VAL A 97 0.20 15.75 -3.28
CA VAL A 97 0.82 16.24 -2.05
C VAL A 97 2.30 16.50 -2.29
N LYS A 98 2.78 17.71 -1.97
CA LYS A 98 4.17 18.11 -2.23
C LYS A 98 5.16 17.50 -1.24
N ASN A 99 4.81 17.50 0.05
CA ASN A 99 5.69 17.02 1.11
C ASN A 99 4.93 16.09 2.06
N ILE A 100 5.42 14.87 2.24
CA ILE A 100 4.88 13.87 3.16
C ILE A 100 5.90 13.61 4.25
N ILE A 101 5.54 13.95 5.50
CA ILE A 101 6.45 13.90 6.65
C ILE A 101 5.86 13.04 7.75
N GLY A 102 6.57 11.97 8.12
CA GLY A 102 6.23 11.14 9.27
C GLY A 102 6.80 11.72 10.56
N ILE A 103 5.99 11.81 11.62
CA ILE A 103 6.45 12.18 12.95
C ILE A 103 6.43 10.93 13.82
N SER A 104 7.58 10.52 14.30
CA SER A 104 7.79 9.27 15.02
C SER A 104 8.56 9.48 16.33
N SER A 105 8.54 8.49 17.20
CA SER A 105 9.33 8.48 18.43
C SER A 105 9.69 7.04 18.81
N GLY A 106 10.86 6.82 19.37
CA GLY A 106 11.25 5.51 19.89
C GLY A 106 10.47 5.12 21.15
N LYS A 107 10.03 6.10 21.94
CA LYS A 107 9.37 5.90 23.22
C LYS A 107 8.05 6.69 23.29
N GLY A 108 7.05 6.14 23.94
CA GLY A 108 5.81 6.85 24.26
C GLY A 108 6.03 7.98 25.28
N GLY A 109 5.15 9.00 25.23
CA GLY A 109 5.13 10.09 26.22
C GLY A 109 6.20 11.17 26.02
N VAL A 110 6.94 11.19 24.90
CA VAL A 110 7.98 12.20 24.62
C VAL A 110 7.44 13.51 24.00
N GLY A 111 6.12 13.59 23.76
CA GLY A 111 5.49 14.76 23.16
C GLY A 111 5.35 14.71 21.64
N LYS A 112 5.47 13.53 21.01
CA LYS A 112 5.33 13.31 19.57
C LYS A 112 4.07 13.98 18.99
N SER A 113 2.90 13.61 19.50
CA SER A 113 1.62 14.13 19.01
C SER A 113 1.46 15.64 19.26
N THR A 114 2.05 16.16 20.36
CA THR A 114 2.12 17.60 20.62
C THR A 114 2.94 18.32 19.54
N VAL A 115 4.07 17.76 19.13
CA VAL A 115 4.88 18.30 18.03
C VAL A 115 4.09 18.24 16.73
N SER A 116 3.46 17.11 16.43
CA SER A 116 2.65 16.92 15.21
C SER A 116 1.53 17.96 15.08
N ALA A 117 0.73 18.12 16.15
CA ALA A 117 -0.39 19.06 16.17
C ALA A 117 0.07 20.52 16.03
N ASN A 118 1.08 20.93 16.80
CA ASN A 118 1.59 22.30 16.76
C ASN A 118 2.27 22.62 15.42
N LEU A 119 3.01 21.68 14.85
CA LEU A 119 3.62 21.86 13.52
C LEU A 119 2.55 22.03 12.44
N ALA A 120 1.50 21.19 12.44
CA ALA A 120 0.39 21.30 11.51
C ALA A 120 -0.27 22.68 11.56
N VAL A 121 -0.62 23.14 12.76
CA VAL A 121 -1.27 24.44 12.96
C VAL A 121 -0.32 25.59 12.63
N ALA A 122 0.97 25.49 12.94
CA ALA A 122 1.95 26.50 12.60
C ALA A 122 2.11 26.64 11.08
N LEU A 123 2.20 25.54 10.33
CA LEU A 123 2.27 25.56 8.87
C LEU A 123 0.98 26.15 8.27
N ALA A 124 -0.20 25.77 8.79
CA ALA A 124 -1.47 26.33 8.33
C ALA A 124 -1.55 27.85 8.58
N LYS A 125 -1.06 28.35 9.73
CA LYS A 125 -0.98 29.79 10.04
C LYS A 125 -0.02 30.54 9.11
N LEU A 126 0.98 29.86 8.55
CA LEU A 126 1.88 30.42 7.52
C LEU A 126 1.26 30.40 6.12
N GLY A 127 0.02 29.93 5.97
CA GLY A 127 -0.71 29.92 4.70
C GLY A 127 -0.53 28.65 3.86
N TYR A 128 0.12 27.61 4.37
CA TYR A 128 0.25 26.35 3.67
C TYR A 128 -1.02 25.50 3.79
N LYS A 129 -1.33 24.73 2.74
CA LYS A 129 -2.38 23.69 2.76
C LYS A 129 -1.85 22.47 3.49
N VAL A 130 -2.42 22.15 4.64
CA VAL A 130 -1.90 21.12 5.55
C VAL A 130 -2.93 20.02 5.80
N GLY A 131 -2.51 18.77 5.64
CA GLY A 131 -3.20 17.58 6.11
C GLY A 131 -2.46 16.96 7.31
N LEU A 132 -3.21 16.46 8.28
CA LEU A 132 -2.68 15.71 9.42
C LEU A 132 -3.44 14.40 9.57
N LEU A 133 -2.71 13.29 9.51
CA LEU A 133 -3.22 11.95 9.77
C LEU A 133 -2.70 11.44 11.11
N ASP A 134 -3.62 11.14 12.02
CA ASP A 134 -3.32 10.43 13.26
C ASP A 134 -3.38 8.94 13.01
N ALA A 135 -2.22 8.32 12.96
CA ALA A 135 -2.03 6.88 12.71
C ALA A 135 -1.77 6.08 14.00
N ASP A 136 -1.89 6.70 15.17
CA ASP A 136 -1.75 6.02 16.47
C ASP A 136 -3.08 5.37 16.87
N ILE A 137 -3.25 4.12 16.44
CA ILE A 137 -4.50 3.37 16.63
C ILE A 137 -4.78 3.05 18.09
N PHE A 138 -3.73 2.87 18.89
CA PHE A 138 -3.85 2.48 20.30
C PHE A 138 -4.02 3.66 21.25
N GLY A 139 -3.76 4.86 20.78
CA GLY A 139 -3.85 6.09 21.58
C GLY A 139 -4.16 7.31 20.71
N PRO A 140 -5.25 7.29 19.91
CA PRO A 140 -5.57 8.40 19.04
C PRO A 140 -5.79 9.66 19.86
N SER A 141 -4.93 10.65 19.66
CA SER A 141 -4.90 11.86 20.51
C SER A 141 -5.33 13.13 19.76
N MET A 142 -5.28 13.11 18.44
CA MET A 142 -5.56 14.31 17.65
C MET A 142 -6.99 14.82 17.74
N PRO A 143 -8.05 13.98 17.81
CA PRO A 143 -9.41 14.50 18.01
C PRO A 143 -9.52 15.36 19.27
N LYS A 144 -8.91 14.93 20.37
CA LYS A 144 -8.88 15.67 21.63
C LYS A 144 -8.04 16.94 21.56
N MET A 145 -6.85 16.85 20.96
CA MET A 145 -5.94 18.00 20.83
C MET A 145 -6.51 19.11 19.96
N PHE A 146 -7.29 18.75 18.93
CA PHE A 146 -7.98 19.69 18.06
C PHE A 146 -9.38 20.10 18.56
N GLN A 147 -9.85 19.56 19.70
CA GLN A 147 -11.19 19.79 20.26
C GLN A 147 -12.29 19.45 19.23
N VAL A 148 -12.20 18.28 18.65
CA VAL A 148 -13.11 17.75 17.63
C VAL A 148 -13.51 16.30 17.91
N GLU A 149 -13.57 15.89 19.20
CA GLU A 149 -13.89 14.52 19.61
C GLU A 149 -15.29 14.09 19.11
N ASP A 150 -16.22 15.04 19.05
CA ASP A 150 -17.60 14.79 18.61
C ASP A 150 -17.76 14.84 17.07
N ALA A 151 -16.69 15.19 16.34
CA ALA A 151 -16.75 15.21 14.88
C ALA A 151 -16.92 13.79 14.33
N ARG A 152 -17.71 13.69 13.26
CA ARG A 152 -17.93 12.44 12.56
C ARG A 152 -17.63 12.67 11.09
N PRO A 153 -16.44 12.29 10.60
CA PRO A 153 -16.15 12.28 9.18
C PRO A 153 -17.21 11.45 8.44
N TYR A 154 -17.63 11.95 7.29
CA TYR A 154 -18.64 11.31 6.46
C TYR A 154 -18.08 10.99 5.10
N ALA A 155 -18.72 10.06 4.38
CA ALA A 155 -18.38 9.77 3.01
C ALA A 155 -19.23 10.62 2.08
N GLU A 156 -18.60 11.20 1.06
CA GLU A 156 -19.26 11.95 0.00
C GLU A 156 -18.85 11.38 -1.37
N ARG A 157 -19.80 11.34 -2.29
CA ARG A 157 -19.54 10.82 -3.63
C ARG A 157 -18.97 11.92 -4.52
N ILE A 158 -17.65 11.86 -4.76
CA ILE A 158 -16.90 12.80 -5.58
C ILE A 158 -16.34 12.05 -6.79
N ASP A 159 -16.65 12.50 -8.00
CA ASP A 159 -16.18 11.88 -9.27
C ASP A 159 -16.44 10.37 -9.36
N GLY A 160 -17.60 9.92 -8.81
CA GLY A 160 -18.02 8.52 -8.84
C GLY A 160 -17.37 7.63 -7.78
N ARG A 161 -16.57 8.17 -6.87
CA ARG A 161 -15.96 7.49 -5.73
C ARG A 161 -16.53 8.02 -4.42
N ASP A 162 -16.73 7.12 -3.47
CA ASP A 162 -17.11 7.51 -2.12
C ASP A 162 -15.82 7.86 -1.34
N LEU A 163 -15.61 9.15 -1.07
CA LEU A 163 -14.43 9.65 -0.40
C LEU A 163 -14.78 10.15 1.01
N ILE A 164 -13.91 9.85 1.97
CA ILE A 164 -14.02 10.34 3.34
C ILE A 164 -13.64 11.82 3.36
N ILE A 165 -14.51 12.66 3.89
CA ILE A 165 -14.24 14.10 4.04
C ILE A 165 -13.52 14.33 5.37
N PRO A 166 -12.27 14.84 5.34
CA PRO A 166 -11.53 15.18 6.55
C PRO A 166 -12.21 16.27 7.37
N VAL A 167 -12.06 16.21 8.69
CA VAL A 167 -12.46 17.30 9.58
C VAL A 167 -11.51 18.47 9.39
N GLU A 168 -12.05 19.69 9.23
CA GLU A 168 -11.23 20.88 9.12
C GLU A 168 -11.26 21.67 10.42
N LYS A 169 -10.09 21.91 11.01
CA LYS A 169 -9.93 22.72 12.22
C LYS A 169 -8.59 23.44 12.19
N TYR A 170 -8.59 24.72 12.59
CA TYR A 170 -7.41 25.57 12.61
C TYR A 170 -6.65 25.67 11.25
N GLY A 171 -7.39 25.51 10.13
CA GLY A 171 -6.79 25.47 8.77
C GLY A 171 -6.10 24.15 8.42
N VAL A 172 -6.30 23.12 9.20
CA VAL A 172 -5.72 21.78 8.99
C VAL A 172 -6.84 20.79 8.64
N LYS A 173 -6.66 20.00 7.59
CA LYS A 173 -7.48 18.82 7.29
C LYS A 173 -7.00 17.67 8.16
N LEU A 174 -7.87 17.17 9.01
CA LEU A 174 -7.55 16.15 10.01
C LEU A 174 -8.36 14.87 9.80
N LEU A 175 -7.67 13.73 9.77
CA LEU A 175 -8.28 12.42 10.00
C LEU A 175 -7.54 11.69 11.12
N SER A 176 -8.28 10.97 11.91
CA SER A 176 -7.77 10.07 12.96
C SER A 176 -8.58 8.79 12.92
N ILE A 177 -7.93 7.68 13.17
CA ILE A 177 -8.62 6.41 13.39
C ILE A 177 -9.60 6.53 14.55
N GLY A 178 -9.32 7.41 15.52
CA GLY A 178 -10.18 7.67 16.68
C GLY A 178 -11.57 8.24 16.34
N PHE A 179 -11.81 8.72 15.11
CA PHE A 179 -13.15 9.12 14.66
C PHE A 179 -14.04 7.93 14.31
N PHE A 180 -13.45 6.75 14.04
CA PHE A 180 -14.14 5.58 13.52
C PHE A 180 -14.17 4.40 14.49
N VAL A 181 -13.37 4.46 15.55
CA VAL A 181 -13.23 3.37 16.54
C VAL A 181 -13.76 3.84 17.87
N ASP A 182 -14.67 3.06 18.42
CA ASP A 182 -15.09 3.23 19.82
C ASP A 182 -13.89 2.91 20.73
N PRO A 183 -13.55 3.75 21.70
CA PRO A 183 -12.45 3.52 22.64
C PRO A 183 -12.50 2.13 23.29
N ASP A 184 -13.70 1.63 23.57
CA ASP A 184 -13.91 0.31 24.19
C ASP A 184 -13.65 -0.86 23.21
N GLN A 185 -13.62 -0.61 21.90
CA GLN A 185 -13.39 -1.60 20.87
C GLN A 185 -11.98 -1.53 20.23
N ALA A 186 -11.17 -0.54 20.58
CA ALA A 186 -9.83 -0.32 20.03
C ALA A 186 -8.90 -1.53 20.20
N THR A 187 -9.12 -2.36 21.22
CA THR A 187 -8.35 -3.60 21.47
C THR A 187 -8.52 -4.70 20.44
N LEU A 188 -9.53 -4.62 19.58
CA LEU A 188 -9.81 -5.60 18.52
C LEU A 188 -9.00 -5.33 17.24
N TRP A 189 -8.43 -4.16 17.10
CA TRP A 189 -7.68 -3.75 15.90
C TRP A 189 -6.25 -4.26 15.93
N ARG A 190 -6.03 -5.48 15.47
CA ARG A 190 -4.69 -6.10 15.43
C ARG A 190 -4.16 -6.24 14.00
N GLY A 191 -2.86 -5.98 13.84
CA GLY A 191 -2.09 -6.30 12.63
C GLY A 191 -2.70 -5.76 11.33
N GLY A 192 -3.11 -6.65 10.43
CA GLY A 192 -3.56 -6.29 9.09
C GLY A 192 -4.81 -5.39 9.02
N MET A 193 -5.71 -5.43 10.01
CA MET A 193 -6.90 -4.54 10.06
C MET A 193 -6.48 -3.09 10.23
N ALA A 194 -5.56 -2.82 11.12
CA ALA A 194 -5.00 -1.51 11.39
C ALA A 194 -4.31 -0.92 10.15
N SER A 195 -3.48 -1.73 9.50
CA SER A 195 -2.80 -1.34 8.26
C SER A 195 -3.75 -1.08 7.09
N ASN A 196 -4.84 -1.85 6.99
CA ASN A 196 -5.85 -1.65 5.94
C ASN A 196 -6.67 -0.37 6.19
N ALA A 197 -7.09 -0.12 7.42
CA ALA A 197 -7.79 1.11 7.78
C ALA A 197 -6.92 2.35 7.50
N LEU A 198 -5.63 2.29 7.84
CA LEU A 198 -4.70 3.37 7.54
C LEU A 198 -4.59 3.63 6.03
N LYS A 199 -4.49 2.57 5.21
CA LYS A 199 -4.48 2.71 3.75
C LYS A 199 -5.75 3.35 3.22
N GLN A 200 -6.90 3.03 3.79
CA GLN A 200 -8.19 3.67 3.43
C GLN A 200 -8.19 5.15 3.82
N LEU A 201 -7.78 5.50 5.03
CA LEU A 201 -7.69 6.90 5.46
C LEU A 201 -6.71 7.72 4.61
N ILE A 202 -5.69 7.10 4.03
CA ILE A 202 -4.76 7.74 3.12
C ILE A 202 -5.35 7.84 1.71
N GLY A 203 -5.86 6.74 1.16
CA GLY A 203 -6.23 6.63 -0.25
C GLY A 203 -7.66 7.02 -0.58
N ASP A 204 -8.60 6.78 0.34
CA ASP A 204 -10.03 6.99 0.13
C ASP A 204 -10.54 8.28 0.82
N ALA A 205 -9.63 9.19 1.21
CA ALA A 205 -10.01 10.48 1.75
C ALA A 205 -9.78 11.64 0.76
N SER A 206 -10.66 12.63 0.84
CA SER A 206 -10.62 13.85 0.02
C SER A 206 -9.60 14.84 0.55
N TRP A 207 -8.31 14.49 0.51
CA TRP A 207 -7.23 15.37 0.94
C TRP A 207 -7.07 16.59 0.03
N GLY A 208 -7.29 16.42 -1.29
CA GLY A 208 -7.02 17.43 -2.30
C GLY A 208 -5.54 17.76 -2.42
N GLU A 209 -5.23 18.92 -2.98
CA GLU A 209 -3.85 19.42 -3.05
C GLU A 209 -3.37 19.88 -1.68
N LEU A 210 -2.22 19.39 -1.25
CA LEU A 210 -1.58 19.78 0.00
C LEU A 210 -0.12 20.19 -0.23
N ASP A 211 0.34 21.18 0.52
CA ASP A 211 1.76 21.53 0.60
C ASP A 211 2.48 20.58 1.56
N TYR A 212 1.83 20.23 2.68
CA TYR A 212 2.35 19.32 3.69
C TYR A 212 1.28 18.30 4.12
N PHE A 213 1.67 17.04 4.17
CA PHE A 213 0.90 15.96 4.78
C PHE A 213 1.72 15.38 5.92
N LEU A 214 1.26 15.62 7.14
CA LEU A 214 1.91 15.16 8.36
C LEU A 214 1.24 13.87 8.83
N ILE A 215 2.04 12.90 9.27
CA ILE A 215 1.55 11.63 9.78
C ILE A 215 2.08 11.43 11.19
N ASP A 216 1.19 11.48 12.18
CA ASP A 216 1.52 11.17 13.58
C ASP A 216 1.53 9.65 13.76
N LEU A 217 2.73 9.07 13.78
CA LEU A 217 2.94 7.63 13.84
C LEU A 217 2.85 7.12 15.29
N PRO A 218 2.47 5.86 15.54
CA PRO A 218 2.55 5.28 16.88
C PRO A 218 4.00 5.27 17.40
N PRO A 219 4.22 5.22 18.73
CA PRO A 219 5.57 5.11 19.26
C PRO A 219 6.21 3.75 18.95
N GLY A 220 7.53 3.71 18.88
CA GLY A 220 8.31 2.50 18.58
C GLY A 220 8.31 2.13 17.11
N THR A 221 8.46 0.83 16.82
CA THR A 221 8.46 0.24 15.48
C THR A 221 7.30 -0.72 15.34
N SER A 222 6.28 -0.34 14.59
CA SER A 222 5.10 -1.16 14.36
C SER A 222 4.88 -1.40 12.87
N ASP A 223 4.00 -2.34 12.53
CA ASP A 223 3.57 -2.60 11.14
C ASP A 223 3.00 -1.34 10.46
N ILE A 224 2.53 -0.37 11.26
CA ILE A 224 2.04 0.93 10.78
C ILE A 224 3.16 1.72 10.10
N HIS A 225 4.36 1.78 10.72
CA HIS A 225 5.52 2.47 10.12
C HIS A 225 5.87 1.84 8.76
N LEU A 226 5.94 0.52 8.71
CA LEU A 226 6.22 -0.21 7.48
C LEU A 226 5.14 0.05 6.43
N THR A 227 3.87 0.07 6.82
CA THR A 227 2.74 0.34 5.93
C THR A 227 2.86 1.74 5.32
N VAL A 228 3.15 2.77 6.13
CA VAL A 228 3.30 4.16 5.66
C VAL A 228 4.45 4.26 4.64
N VAL A 229 5.64 3.75 4.98
CA VAL A 229 6.82 3.80 4.11
C VAL A 229 6.63 3.01 2.82
N GLN A 230 5.89 1.90 2.85
CA GLN A 230 5.59 1.09 1.65
C GLN A 230 4.49 1.71 0.77
N THR A 231 3.66 2.58 1.33
CA THR A 231 2.47 3.11 0.65
C THR A 231 2.70 4.53 0.10
N LEU A 232 3.51 5.33 0.78
CA LEU A 232 3.72 6.75 0.48
C LEU A 232 5.17 7.07 0.09
N ALA A 233 5.34 8.03 -0.83
CA ALA A 233 6.64 8.62 -1.13
C ALA A 233 7.00 9.63 -0.04
N MET A 234 7.57 9.15 1.06
CA MET A 234 7.97 10.00 2.18
C MET A 234 9.04 11.01 1.76
N THR A 235 8.79 12.29 2.04
CA THR A 235 9.77 13.37 1.82
C THR A 235 10.79 13.43 2.96
N GLY A 236 10.36 13.07 4.18
CA GLY A 236 11.21 13.08 5.36
C GLY A 236 10.53 12.53 6.60
N ALA A 237 11.28 12.45 7.69
CA ALA A 237 10.77 12.05 8.99
C ALA A 237 11.31 12.98 10.09
N ILE A 238 10.48 13.23 11.10
CA ILE A 238 10.83 13.94 12.33
C ILE A 238 10.82 12.93 13.47
N VAL A 239 11.96 12.75 14.14
CA VAL A 239 12.05 11.86 15.31
C VAL A 239 12.06 12.71 16.57
N VAL A 240 10.98 12.56 17.37
CA VAL A 240 10.82 13.25 18.65
C VAL A 240 11.38 12.38 19.77
N SER A 241 12.27 12.93 20.57
CA SER A 241 12.90 12.24 21.72
C SER A 241 13.12 13.21 22.87
N THR A 242 13.36 12.65 24.05
CA THR A 242 13.80 13.39 25.23
C THR A 242 15.29 13.15 25.46
N PRO A 243 16.01 14.02 26.22
CA PRO A 243 17.47 13.94 26.36
C PRO A 243 17.96 12.78 27.23
N GLN A 244 17.07 11.95 27.78
CA GLN A 244 17.50 10.80 28.59
C GLN A 244 18.21 9.75 27.72
N ALA A 245 19.27 9.15 28.25
CA ALA A 245 20.08 8.16 27.55
C ALA A 245 19.27 6.96 27.00
N VAL A 246 18.27 6.50 27.73
CA VAL A 246 17.36 5.42 27.32
C VAL A 246 16.53 5.83 26.07
N ALA A 247 15.96 7.04 26.09
CA ALA A 247 15.17 7.54 24.96
C ALA A 247 16.05 7.78 23.71
N LEU A 248 17.31 8.17 23.91
CA LEU A 248 18.25 8.35 22.80
C LEU A 248 18.74 7.01 22.24
N ALA A 249 18.80 5.94 23.04
CA ALA A 249 19.15 4.61 22.55
C ALA A 249 18.06 4.07 21.59
N ASP A 250 16.79 4.28 21.90
CA ASP A 250 15.65 3.81 21.09
C ASP A 250 15.53 4.51 19.72
N ARG A 251 16.11 5.71 19.54
CA ARG A 251 16.05 6.45 18.27
C ARG A 251 16.60 5.67 17.07
N LYS A 252 17.59 4.80 17.31
CA LYS A 252 18.26 4.01 16.26
C LYS A 252 17.33 2.96 15.64
N SER A 253 16.29 2.53 16.34
CA SER A 253 15.33 1.56 15.86
C SER A 253 14.23 2.20 15.01
N VAL A 254 14.11 3.54 15.00
CA VAL A 254 13.05 4.29 14.30
C VAL A 254 13.55 4.90 12.99
N VAL A 255 14.87 5.00 12.82
CA VAL A 255 15.54 5.49 11.62
C VAL A 255 16.05 4.33 10.77
#